data_59f2c3b20dbe7a42dde4616dd006b151
#
_entry.id   59f2c3b20dbe7a42dde4616dd006b151
#
_cell.length_a   1.000
_cell.length_b   1.000
_cell.length_c   1.000
_cell.angle_alpha   90.00
_cell.angle_beta   90.00
_cell.angle_gamma   90.00
#
_symmetry.space_group_name_H-M   'P 1'
#
loop_
_entity.id
_entity.type
_entity.pdbx_description
1 polymer ?
#
loop_
_entity_poly.entity_id
_entity_poly.type
_entity_poly.pdbx_seq_one_letter_code
_entity_poly.pdbx_strand_id
1 'polypeptide(L)'
;TSMVGAVLVVLASFFLTQIRKVITPTVTGVTIFLLGVSLLLSALTNLMSVYSSASDMQESLTVVVEAAITLLVIIVLASRDNTWCRLLSIPSGLLIGFFVAAAFGDLNTQPVPNSQIISILIPFRFPLGFDFLVLIILLPIFLVSLTETIGDITASSSVSGLPIEGESYLNRLRGGVMADGVNTMLASVLGAFPV
;
A
#
# COMPACT_ATOMS: atom_id res chain seq x y z
N THR A 1 14.10 -12.48 9.05
CA THR A 1 14.72 -11.94 7.82
C THR A 1 14.24 -10.51 7.56
N SER A 2 12.93 -10.20 7.63
CA SER A 2 12.34 -8.86 7.39
C SER A 2 12.93 -7.78 8.32
N MET A 3 13.19 -8.10 9.58
CA MET A 3 13.82 -7.18 10.53
C MET A 3 15.23 -6.73 10.08
N VAL A 4 16.00 -7.64 9.50
CA VAL A 4 17.33 -7.30 8.94
C VAL A 4 17.18 -6.39 7.72
N GLY A 5 16.21 -6.65 6.86
CA GLY A 5 15.88 -5.78 5.72
C GLY A 5 15.47 -4.37 6.18
N ALA A 6 14.65 -4.27 7.21
CA ALA A 6 14.26 -2.98 7.78
C ALA A 6 15.47 -2.20 8.34
N VAL A 7 16.43 -2.87 8.97
CA VAL A 7 17.69 -2.23 9.40
C VAL A 7 18.45 -1.68 8.19
N LEU A 8 18.46 -2.41 7.07
CA LEU A 8 19.09 -1.91 5.84
C LEU A 8 18.39 -0.65 5.30
N VAL A 9 17.06 -0.56 5.38
CA VAL A 9 16.31 0.65 5.00
C VAL A 9 16.68 1.82 5.93
N VAL A 10 16.75 1.60 7.24
CA VAL A 10 17.19 2.63 8.19
C VAL A 10 18.62 3.08 7.88
N LEU A 11 19.53 2.15 7.60
CA LEU A 11 20.91 2.50 7.19
C LEU A 11 20.94 3.27 5.87
N ALA A 12 20.09 2.90 4.90
CA ALA A 12 19.96 3.63 3.64
C ALA A 12 19.55 5.09 3.83
N SER A 13 18.79 5.41 4.90
CA SER A 13 18.40 6.80 5.23
C SER A 13 19.60 7.72 5.45
N PHE A 14 20.71 7.21 5.97
CA PHE A 14 21.94 7.98 6.16
C PHE A 14 22.70 8.23 4.85
N PHE A 15 22.53 7.34 3.86
CA PHE A 15 23.17 7.43 2.55
C PHE A 15 22.27 8.05 1.47
N LEU A 16 21.17 8.67 1.88
CA LEU A 16 20.14 9.20 0.97
C LEU A 16 20.69 10.23 -0.03
N THR A 17 21.72 10.98 0.35
CA THR A 17 22.40 11.94 -0.55
C THR A 17 23.06 11.26 -1.75
N GLN A 18 23.60 10.05 -1.55
CA GLN A 18 24.18 9.24 -2.64
C GLN A 18 23.08 8.52 -3.41
N ILE A 19 22.12 7.93 -2.72
CA ILE A 19 20.98 7.19 -3.29
C ILE A 19 20.16 8.09 -4.21
N ARG A 20 19.92 9.34 -3.83
CA ARG A 20 19.17 10.32 -4.65
C ARG A 20 19.82 10.64 -5.98
N LYS A 21 21.13 10.43 -6.14
CA LYS A 21 21.79 10.59 -7.45
C LYS A 21 21.33 9.52 -8.45
N VAL A 22 20.93 8.35 -7.95
CA VAL A 22 20.42 7.23 -8.74
C VAL A 22 18.90 7.28 -8.82
N ILE A 23 18.23 7.51 -7.68
CA ILE A 23 16.77 7.63 -7.61
C ILE A 23 16.37 9.08 -7.94
N THR A 24 16.25 9.35 -9.23
CA THR A 24 15.76 10.63 -9.74
C THR A 24 14.22 10.69 -9.67
N PRO A 25 13.60 11.89 -9.72
CA PRO A 25 12.14 12.02 -9.77
C PRO A 25 11.50 11.23 -10.93
N THR A 26 12.22 11.09 -12.04
CA THR A 26 11.78 10.29 -13.20
C THR A 26 11.73 8.80 -12.85
N VAL A 27 12.76 8.26 -12.19
CA VAL A 27 12.79 6.86 -11.74
C VAL A 27 11.65 6.59 -10.77
N THR A 28 11.43 7.49 -9.80
CA THR A 28 10.32 7.40 -8.85
C THR A 28 8.97 7.41 -9.55
N GLY A 29 8.75 8.32 -10.49
CA GLY A 29 7.51 8.39 -11.28
C GLY A 29 7.23 7.12 -12.07
N VAL A 30 8.25 6.55 -12.71
CA VAL A 30 8.15 5.28 -13.45
C VAL A 30 7.83 4.12 -12.50
N THR A 31 8.47 4.07 -11.33
CA THR A 31 8.22 3.01 -10.33
C THR A 31 6.77 3.06 -9.83
N ILE A 32 6.27 4.24 -9.45
CA ILE A 32 4.87 4.40 -9.01
C ILE A 32 3.89 4.04 -10.14
N PHE A 33 4.20 4.42 -11.38
CA PHE A 33 3.38 4.04 -12.53
C PHE A 33 3.34 2.51 -12.72
N LEU A 34 4.48 1.84 -12.66
CA LEU A 34 4.55 0.38 -12.80
C LEU A 34 3.84 -0.34 -11.65
N LEU A 35 3.95 0.18 -10.41
CA LEU A 35 3.19 -0.33 -9.27
C LEU A 35 1.68 -0.18 -9.51
N GLY A 36 1.22 0.97 -9.98
CA GLY A 36 -0.18 1.18 -10.33
C GLY A 36 -0.68 0.19 -11.39
N VAL A 37 0.09 -0.05 -12.44
CA VAL A 37 -0.24 -1.05 -13.46
C VAL A 37 -0.26 -2.47 -12.87
N SER A 38 0.70 -2.83 -12.03
CA SER A 38 0.76 -4.14 -11.36
C SER A 38 -0.46 -4.37 -10.46
N LEU A 39 -0.84 -3.37 -9.66
CA LEU A 39 -2.03 -3.41 -8.81
C LEU A 39 -3.31 -3.53 -9.64
N LEU A 40 -3.40 -2.83 -10.78
CA LEU A 40 -4.53 -2.95 -11.69
C LEU A 40 -4.67 -4.37 -12.26
N LEU A 41 -3.55 -4.96 -12.70
CA LEU A 41 -3.55 -6.35 -13.19
C LEU A 41 -3.96 -7.34 -12.09
N SER A 42 -3.46 -7.15 -10.87
CA SER A 42 -3.84 -7.96 -9.71
C SER A 42 -5.33 -7.82 -9.38
N ALA A 43 -5.86 -6.60 -9.42
CA ALA A 43 -7.29 -6.35 -9.19
C ALA A 43 -8.17 -7.02 -10.26
N LEU A 44 -7.77 -6.93 -11.54
CA LEU A 44 -8.48 -7.59 -12.64
C LEU A 44 -8.45 -9.12 -12.52
N THR A 45 -7.32 -9.72 -12.15
CA THR A 45 -7.21 -11.16 -11.93
C THR A 45 -8.08 -11.63 -10.77
N ASN A 46 -8.13 -10.86 -9.68
CA ASN A 46 -9.01 -11.14 -8.55
C ASN A 46 -10.48 -11.04 -8.94
N LEU A 47 -10.87 -9.98 -9.67
CA LEU A 47 -12.24 -9.82 -10.18
C LEU A 47 -12.64 -10.99 -11.09
N MET A 48 -11.74 -11.38 -12.01
CA MET A 48 -11.97 -12.54 -12.91
C MET A 48 -12.11 -13.85 -12.14
N SER A 49 -11.32 -14.06 -11.08
CA SER A 49 -11.42 -15.27 -10.25
C SER A 49 -12.77 -15.35 -9.52
N VAL A 50 -13.25 -14.23 -8.97
CA VAL A 50 -14.55 -14.15 -8.30
C VAL A 50 -15.68 -14.36 -9.33
N TYR A 51 -15.59 -13.69 -10.50
CA TYR A 51 -16.55 -13.87 -11.60
C TYR A 51 -16.63 -15.32 -12.07
N SER A 52 -15.51 -16.01 -12.23
CA SER A 52 -15.47 -17.41 -12.69
C SER A 52 -15.89 -18.43 -11.63
N SER A 53 -15.86 -18.05 -10.35
CA SER A 53 -16.27 -18.90 -9.22
C SER A 53 -17.76 -18.76 -8.89
N ALA A 54 -18.43 -17.77 -9.46
CA ALA A 54 -19.86 -17.55 -9.26
C ALA A 54 -20.68 -18.69 -9.86
N SER A 55 -21.64 -19.18 -9.10
CA SER A 55 -22.44 -20.36 -9.45
C SER A 55 -23.46 -20.07 -10.54
N ASP A 56 -23.92 -18.82 -10.61
CA ASP A 56 -24.94 -18.34 -11.54
C ASP A 56 -24.52 -17.07 -12.28
N MET A 57 -25.07 -16.89 -13.48
CA MET A 57 -24.86 -15.67 -14.29
C MET A 57 -25.25 -14.39 -13.53
N GLN A 58 -26.26 -14.47 -12.67
CA GLN A 58 -26.75 -13.34 -11.90
C GLN A 58 -25.76 -12.94 -10.80
N GLU A 59 -25.15 -13.89 -10.10
CA GLU A 59 -24.10 -13.68 -9.12
C GLU A 59 -22.85 -13.07 -9.78
N SER A 60 -22.48 -13.56 -10.95
CA SER A 60 -21.36 -12.99 -11.74
C SER A 60 -21.60 -11.53 -12.13
N LEU A 61 -22.83 -11.18 -12.51
CA LEU A 61 -23.19 -9.82 -12.88
C LEU A 61 -23.19 -8.87 -11.68
N THR A 62 -23.64 -9.30 -10.49
CA THR A 62 -23.62 -8.48 -9.27
C THR A 62 -22.21 -8.07 -8.90
N VAL A 63 -21.25 -8.98 -8.93
CA VAL A 63 -19.83 -8.68 -8.63
C VAL A 63 -19.27 -7.60 -9.56
N VAL A 64 -19.55 -7.70 -10.88
CA VAL A 64 -19.10 -6.71 -11.85
C VAL A 64 -19.75 -5.36 -11.62
N VAL A 65 -21.05 -5.33 -11.32
CA VAL A 65 -21.80 -4.09 -11.05
C VAL A 65 -21.30 -3.42 -9.78
N GLU A 66 -21.04 -4.17 -8.72
CA GLU A 66 -20.44 -3.64 -7.46
C GLU A 66 -19.09 -3.01 -7.69
N ALA A 67 -18.20 -3.71 -8.41
CA ALA A 67 -16.89 -3.20 -8.76
C ALA A 67 -17.00 -1.92 -9.62
N ALA A 68 -17.90 -1.90 -10.58
CA ALA A 68 -18.13 -0.77 -11.47
C ALA A 68 -18.68 0.46 -10.70
N ILE A 69 -19.64 0.27 -9.80
CA ILE A 69 -20.22 1.34 -8.97
C ILE A 69 -19.13 1.92 -8.05
N THR A 70 -18.38 1.07 -7.36
CA THR A 70 -17.29 1.47 -6.48
C THR A 70 -16.25 2.30 -7.21
N LEU A 71 -15.80 1.82 -8.37
CA LEU A 71 -14.82 2.50 -9.20
C LEU A 71 -15.37 3.85 -9.73
N LEU A 72 -16.62 3.87 -10.17
CA LEU A 72 -17.26 5.09 -10.67
C LEU A 72 -17.35 6.16 -9.57
N VAL A 73 -17.74 5.78 -8.37
CA VAL A 73 -17.77 6.71 -7.22
C VAL A 73 -16.39 7.30 -6.95
N ILE A 74 -15.34 6.45 -6.91
CA ILE A 74 -13.97 6.92 -6.70
C ILE A 74 -13.57 7.91 -7.79
N ILE A 75 -13.79 7.59 -9.06
CA ILE A 75 -13.45 8.46 -10.20
C ILE A 75 -14.20 9.79 -10.12
N VAL A 76 -15.51 9.76 -9.86
CA VAL A 76 -16.32 10.98 -9.78
C VAL A 76 -15.87 11.88 -8.63
N LEU A 77 -15.59 11.32 -7.45
CA LEU A 77 -15.10 12.11 -6.32
C LEU A 77 -13.67 12.63 -6.54
N ALA A 78 -12.81 11.80 -7.09
CA ALA A 78 -11.42 12.17 -7.40
C ALA A 78 -11.32 13.26 -8.47
N SER A 79 -12.30 13.33 -9.39
CA SER A 79 -12.36 14.33 -10.46
C SER A 79 -12.91 15.69 -10.00
N ARG A 80 -13.40 15.80 -8.75
CA ARG A 80 -13.91 17.06 -8.22
C ARG A 80 -12.78 18.02 -7.82
N ASP A 81 -12.97 19.30 -8.06
CA ASP A 81 -12.00 20.34 -7.70
C ASP A 81 -11.88 20.56 -6.19
N ASN A 82 -12.85 20.05 -5.42
CA ASN A 82 -12.85 20.17 -3.96
C ASN A 82 -11.82 19.20 -3.35
N THR A 83 -10.86 19.74 -2.61
CA THR A 83 -9.77 18.98 -1.96
C THR A 83 -10.31 17.88 -1.04
N TRP A 84 -11.39 18.15 -0.31
CA TRP A 84 -12.01 17.16 0.58
C TRP A 84 -12.63 15.98 -0.17
N CYS A 85 -13.33 16.26 -1.29
CA CYS A 85 -13.90 15.20 -2.12
C CYS A 85 -12.80 14.29 -2.70
N ARG A 86 -11.69 14.88 -3.13
CA ARG A 86 -10.55 14.15 -3.69
C ARG A 86 -9.82 13.31 -2.64
N LEU A 87 -9.62 13.84 -1.43
CA LEU A 87 -8.99 13.11 -0.33
C LEU A 87 -9.87 11.95 0.18
N LEU A 88 -11.19 12.17 0.24
CA LEU A 88 -12.13 11.16 0.71
C LEU A 88 -12.64 10.23 -0.40
N SER A 89 -12.15 10.35 -1.64
CA SER A 89 -12.62 9.54 -2.77
C SER A 89 -12.48 8.04 -2.53
N ILE A 90 -11.33 7.58 -2.07
CA ILE A 90 -11.07 6.17 -1.81
C ILE A 90 -11.88 5.65 -0.60
N PRO A 91 -11.83 6.29 0.59
CA PRO A 91 -12.64 5.86 1.72
C PRO A 91 -14.15 5.83 1.44
N SER A 92 -14.67 6.86 0.74
CA SER A 92 -16.09 6.89 0.40
C SER A 92 -16.47 5.85 -0.66
N GLY A 93 -15.58 5.58 -1.63
CA GLY A 93 -15.78 4.49 -2.58
C GLY A 93 -15.88 3.13 -1.88
N LEU A 94 -14.99 2.84 -0.94
CA LEU A 94 -15.03 1.60 -0.14
C LEU A 94 -16.31 1.50 0.69
N LEU A 95 -16.72 2.59 1.35
CA LEU A 95 -17.98 2.59 2.13
C LEU A 95 -19.20 2.33 1.23
N ILE A 96 -19.28 3.01 0.11
CA ILE A 96 -20.40 2.83 -0.83
C ILE A 96 -20.37 1.41 -1.41
N GLY A 97 -19.21 0.90 -1.80
CA GLY A 97 -19.05 -0.49 -2.26
C GLY A 97 -19.54 -1.49 -1.21
N PHE A 98 -19.17 -1.30 0.05
CA PHE A 98 -19.66 -2.14 1.15
C PHE A 98 -21.20 -2.08 1.31
N PHE A 99 -21.80 -0.89 1.22
CA PHE A 99 -23.27 -0.77 1.29
C PHE A 99 -23.97 -1.38 0.08
N VAL A 100 -23.36 -1.30 -1.10
CA VAL A 100 -23.89 -1.93 -2.31
C VAL A 100 -23.84 -3.45 -2.18
N ALA A 101 -22.71 -4.03 -1.74
CA ALA A 101 -22.58 -5.46 -1.47
C ALA A 101 -23.58 -5.93 -0.39
N ALA A 102 -23.80 -5.12 0.66
CA ALA A 102 -24.82 -5.38 1.66
C ALA A 102 -26.24 -5.42 1.08
N ALA A 103 -26.55 -4.52 0.15
CA ALA A 103 -27.87 -4.42 -0.48
C ALA A 103 -28.15 -5.59 -1.45
N PHE A 104 -27.12 -6.10 -2.13
CA PHE A 104 -27.24 -7.29 -2.97
C PHE A 104 -27.22 -8.60 -2.18
N GLY A 105 -26.88 -8.55 -0.89
CA GLY A 105 -26.83 -9.74 -0.03
C GLY A 105 -25.55 -10.54 -0.13
N ASP A 106 -24.54 -10.02 -0.83
CA ASP A 106 -23.25 -10.69 -1.05
C ASP A 106 -22.30 -10.63 0.16
N LEU A 107 -22.74 -10.02 1.27
CA LEU A 107 -21.97 -10.07 2.51
C LEU A 107 -21.98 -11.48 3.07
N ASN A 108 -20.86 -12.16 2.91
CA ASN A 108 -20.64 -13.44 3.59
C ASN A 108 -20.47 -13.20 5.10
N THR A 109 -21.61 -13.16 5.82
CA THR A 109 -21.66 -12.98 7.26
C THR A 109 -21.41 -14.28 8.04
N GLN A 110 -20.73 -15.24 7.43
CA GLN A 110 -20.39 -16.46 8.18
C GLN A 110 -19.49 -16.08 9.38
N PRO A 111 -19.92 -16.42 10.59
CA PRO A 111 -19.11 -16.13 11.76
C PRO A 111 -17.77 -16.87 11.61
N VAL A 112 -16.69 -16.12 11.63
CA VAL A 112 -15.33 -16.70 11.63
C VAL A 112 -15.23 -17.54 12.91
N PRO A 113 -15.15 -18.86 12.81
CA PRO A 113 -15.11 -19.71 13.99
C PRO A 113 -13.89 -19.35 14.84
N ASN A 114 -14.11 -19.11 16.13
CA ASN A 114 -13.09 -18.70 17.09
C ASN A 114 -12.47 -17.29 16.88
N SER A 115 -13.16 -16.39 16.21
CA SER A 115 -12.71 -14.99 16.18
C SER A 115 -12.84 -14.37 17.57
N GLN A 116 -11.73 -14.15 18.22
CA GLN A 116 -11.67 -13.27 19.38
C GLN A 116 -11.88 -11.83 18.87
N ILE A 117 -12.89 -11.14 19.39
CA ILE A 117 -13.19 -9.74 19.04
C ILE A 117 -11.98 -8.84 19.33
N ILE A 118 -11.17 -9.20 20.33
CA ILE A 118 -9.94 -8.51 20.69
C ILE A 118 -8.82 -9.55 20.69
N SER A 119 -7.91 -9.46 19.75
CA SER A 119 -6.67 -10.23 19.74
C SER A 119 -5.53 -9.37 20.24
N ILE A 120 -4.89 -9.78 21.33
CA ILE A 120 -3.70 -9.10 21.82
C ILE A 120 -2.55 -9.50 20.90
N LEU A 121 -1.93 -8.47 20.29
CA LEU A 121 -0.70 -8.67 19.51
C LEU A 121 0.42 -9.10 20.48
N ILE A 122 0.89 -10.34 20.32
CA ILE A 122 2.00 -10.86 21.11
C ILE A 122 3.28 -10.63 20.30
N PRO A 123 4.19 -9.74 20.75
CA PRO A 123 5.48 -9.55 20.09
C PRO A 123 6.23 -10.90 20.03
N PHE A 124 6.99 -11.10 18.96
CA PHE A 124 7.79 -12.31 18.75
C PHE A 124 6.99 -13.63 18.73
N ARG A 125 5.70 -13.58 18.35
CA ARG A 125 4.87 -14.81 18.20
C ARG A 125 5.46 -15.78 17.19
N PHE A 126 6.18 -15.27 16.19
CA PHE A 126 6.88 -16.08 15.19
C PHE A 126 8.36 -16.22 15.56
N PRO A 127 8.96 -17.41 15.39
CA PRO A 127 10.37 -17.60 15.67
C PRO A 127 11.24 -16.67 14.81
N LEU A 128 12.24 -16.08 15.42
CA LEU A 128 13.23 -15.26 14.72
C LEU A 128 14.11 -16.19 13.88
N GLY A 129 13.77 -16.33 12.60
CA GLY A 129 14.57 -17.04 11.62
C GLY A 129 15.33 -16.05 10.74
N PHE A 130 16.59 -16.34 10.45
CA PHE A 130 17.37 -15.62 9.46
C PHE A 130 17.70 -16.58 8.32
N ASP A 131 17.28 -16.21 7.11
CA ASP A 131 17.62 -16.92 5.89
C ASP A 131 18.21 -15.91 4.91
N PHE A 132 19.45 -16.20 4.48
CA PHE A 132 20.19 -15.33 3.58
C PHE A 132 19.60 -15.32 2.17
N LEU A 133 19.05 -16.43 1.70
CA LEU A 133 18.40 -16.51 0.40
C LEU A 133 17.13 -15.64 0.38
N VAL A 134 16.33 -15.74 1.43
CA VAL A 134 15.13 -14.89 1.59
C VAL A 134 15.50 -13.42 1.67
N LEU A 135 16.62 -13.07 2.33
CA LEU A 135 17.09 -11.68 2.36
C LEU A 135 17.41 -11.15 0.95
N ILE A 136 18.09 -11.95 0.14
CA ILE A 136 18.43 -11.55 -1.26
C ILE A 136 17.15 -11.33 -2.07
N ILE A 137 16.15 -12.19 -1.92
CA ILE A 137 14.85 -12.06 -2.60
C ILE A 137 14.08 -10.83 -2.14
N LEU A 138 14.20 -10.46 -0.86
CA LEU A 138 13.53 -9.27 -0.30
C LEU A 138 14.25 -7.96 -0.63
N LEU A 139 15.54 -7.97 -0.95
CA LEU A 139 16.30 -6.75 -1.28
C LEU A 139 15.65 -5.88 -2.35
N PRO A 140 15.20 -6.41 -3.51
CA PRO A 140 14.50 -5.61 -4.50
C PRO A 140 13.21 -4.97 -3.97
N ILE A 141 12.47 -5.68 -3.10
CA ILE A 141 11.24 -5.18 -2.49
C ILE A 141 11.56 -3.98 -1.60
N PHE A 142 12.59 -4.06 -0.78
CA PHE A 142 13.03 -2.93 0.05
C PHE A 142 13.51 -1.73 -0.78
N LEU A 143 14.16 -1.97 -1.93
CA LEU A 143 14.55 -0.89 -2.84
C LEU A 143 13.33 -0.21 -3.48
N VAL A 144 12.30 -0.98 -3.83
CA VAL A 144 11.04 -0.44 -4.35
C VAL A 144 10.34 0.37 -3.28
N SER A 145 10.18 -0.14 -2.06
CA SER A 145 9.60 0.58 -0.92
C SER A 145 10.35 1.88 -0.63
N LEU A 146 11.68 1.86 -0.62
CA LEU A 146 12.51 3.07 -0.48
C LEU A 146 12.20 4.11 -1.58
N THR A 147 12.06 3.66 -2.83
CA THR A 147 11.77 4.54 -3.96
C THR A 147 10.35 5.13 -3.84
N GLU A 148 9.40 4.33 -3.39
CA GLU A 148 8.02 4.74 -3.12
C GLU A 148 7.97 5.80 -2.02
N THR A 149 8.60 5.55 -0.88
CA THR A 149 8.69 6.52 0.23
C THR A 149 9.31 7.87 -0.21
N ILE A 150 10.38 7.83 -1.01
CA ILE A 150 10.99 9.04 -1.59
C ILE A 150 9.98 9.76 -2.50
N GLY A 151 9.24 9.01 -3.30
CA GLY A 151 8.22 9.55 -4.20
C GLY A 151 7.09 10.22 -3.48
N ASP A 152 6.54 9.58 -2.47
CA ASP A 152 5.41 10.08 -1.68
C ASP A 152 5.77 11.36 -0.93
N ILE A 153 6.97 11.42 -0.33
CA ILE A 153 7.45 12.63 0.34
C ILE A 153 7.68 13.75 -0.67
N THR A 154 8.19 13.43 -1.84
CA THR A 154 8.40 14.40 -2.92
C THR A 154 7.07 14.96 -3.42
N ALA A 155 6.13 14.08 -3.73
CA ALA A 155 4.79 14.43 -4.20
C ALA A 155 4.04 15.26 -3.16
N SER A 156 4.03 14.80 -1.91
CA SER A 156 3.40 15.50 -0.77
C SER A 156 4.03 16.88 -0.55
N SER A 157 5.35 17.00 -0.61
CA SER A 157 6.05 18.28 -0.50
C SER A 157 5.68 19.23 -1.63
N SER A 158 5.62 18.73 -2.86
CA SER A 158 5.25 19.51 -4.04
C SER A 158 3.81 20.06 -3.94
N VAL A 159 2.86 19.19 -3.58
CA VAL A 159 1.44 19.59 -3.42
C VAL A 159 1.26 20.58 -2.27
N SER A 160 2.08 20.47 -1.21
CA SER A 160 2.06 21.39 -0.06
C SER A 160 2.80 22.71 -0.31
N GLY A 161 3.35 22.92 -1.50
CA GLY A 161 4.13 24.13 -1.83
C GLY A 161 5.49 24.21 -1.09
N LEU A 162 5.96 23.08 -0.56
CA LEU A 162 7.25 23.01 0.13
C LEU A 162 8.38 22.77 -0.88
N PRO A 163 9.59 23.29 -0.63
CA PRO A 163 10.72 23.07 -1.53
C PRO A 163 11.04 21.57 -1.66
N ILE A 164 11.24 21.13 -2.90
CA ILE A 164 11.62 19.75 -3.25
C ILE A 164 13.12 19.60 -3.50
N GLU A 165 13.89 20.64 -3.13
CA GLU A 165 15.35 20.71 -3.23
C GLU A 165 15.95 21.34 -1.98
N GLY A 166 17.26 21.16 -1.80
CA GLY A 166 18.00 21.74 -0.68
C GLY A 166 18.00 20.88 0.59
N GLU A 167 18.63 21.42 1.64
CA GLU A 167 18.90 20.71 2.88
C GLU A 167 17.61 20.37 3.65
N SER A 168 16.66 21.30 3.69
CA SER A 168 15.36 21.10 4.35
C SER A 168 14.57 19.94 3.74
N TYR A 169 14.63 19.76 2.43
CA TYR A 169 14.01 18.63 1.75
C TYR A 169 14.74 17.32 2.05
N LEU A 170 16.08 17.32 2.03
CA LEU A 170 16.87 16.15 2.40
C LEU A 170 16.59 15.67 3.83
N ASN A 171 16.41 16.59 4.76
CA ASN A 171 16.07 16.26 6.15
C ASN A 171 14.67 15.61 6.26
N ARG A 172 13.69 16.11 5.48
CA ARG A 172 12.36 15.46 5.39
C ARG A 172 12.45 14.05 4.80
N LEU A 173 13.20 13.87 3.72
CA LEU A 173 13.43 12.55 3.13
C LEU A 173 14.08 11.59 4.11
N ARG A 174 15.14 12.03 4.81
CA ARG A 174 15.81 11.20 5.84
C ARG A 174 14.83 10.80 6.94
N GLY A 175 14.06 11.75 7.45
CA GLY A 175 13.06 11.49 8.48
C GLY A 175 11.99 10.49 8.02
N GLY A 176 11.47 10.64 6.81
CA GLY A 176 10.47 9.75 6.26
C GLY A 176 10.99 8.33 6.01
N VAL A 177 12.13 8.19 5.35
CA VAL A 177 12.75 6.87 5.12
C VAL A 177 13.15 6.19 6.43
N MET A 178 13.62 6.96 7.42
CA MET A 178 13.92 6.40 8.73
C MET A 178 12.64 5.94 9.46
N ALA A 179 11.57 6.72 9.37
CA ALA A 179 10.27 6.35 9.95
C ALA A 179 9.71 5.09 9.31
N ASP A 180 9.80 4.96 7.97
CA ASP A 180 9.39 3.76 7.22
C ASP A 180 10.19 2.52 7.66
N GLY A 181 11.50 2.63 7.76
CA GLY A 181 12.35 1.54 8.26
C GLY A 181 12.03 1.13 9.71
N VAL A 182 11.80 2.10 10.59
CA VAL A 182 11.38 1.83 11.99
C VAL A 182 10.00 1.17 12.02
N ASN A 183 9.06 1.63 11.22
CA ASN A 183 7.73 1.03 11.12
C ASN A 183 7.81 -0.42 10.64
N THR A 184 8.62 -0.70 9.63
CA THR A 184 8.88 -2.06 9.12
C THR A 184 9.55 -2.96 10.19
N MET A 185 10.44 -2.39 11.03
CA MET A 185 11.00 -3.13 12.17
C MET A 185 9.90 -3.50 13.18
N LEU A 186 9.04 -2.55 13.55
CA LEU A 186 7.90 -2.79 14.45
C LEU A 186 6.94 -3.82 13.86
N ALA A 187 6.60 -3.69 12.58
CA ALA A 187 5.76 -4.66 11.87
C ALA A 187 6.37 -6.07 11.93
N SER A 188 7.68 -6.20 11.73
CA SER A 188 8.38 -7.49 11.80
C SER A 188 8.34 -8.12 13.19
N VAL A 189 8.45 -7.31 14.26
CA VAL A 189 8.35 -7.77 15.66
C VAL A 189 6.93 -8.24 15.99
N LEU A 190 5.93 -7.57 15.45
CA LEU A 190 4.51 -7.88 15.65
C LEU A 190 4.00 -8.99 14.71
N GLY A 191 4.85 -9.49 13.79
CA GLY A 191 4.49 -10.54 12.84
C GLY A 191 3.60 -10.05 11.71
N ALA A 192 3.59 -8.74 11.43
CA ALA A 192 2.95 -8.16 10.26
C ALA A 192 3.90 -8.17 9.04
N PHE A 193 3.33 -8.01 7.85
CA PHE A 193 4.13 -7.85 6.66
C PHE A 193 4.87 -6.49 6.68
N PRO A 194 6.10 -6.42 6.12
CA PRO A 194 6.76 -5.14 5.90
C PRO A 194 5.92 -4.29 4.95
N VAL A 195 5.79 -3.04 5.29
CA VAL A 195 5.03 -2.04 4.52
C VAL A 195 5.99 -1.31 3.60
#